data_83f1c62a4fdbeba8e19f2f9c86796fda
#
_entry.id   83f1c62a4fdbeba8e19f2f9c86796fda
#
_cell.length_a   1.000
_cell.length_b   1.000
_cell.length_c   1.000
_cell.angle_alpha   90.00
_cell.angle_beta   90.00
_cell.angle_gamma   90.00
#
_symmetry.space_group_name_H-M   'P 1'
#
loop_
_entity.id
_entity.type
_entity.pdbx_description
1 polymer ?
#
loop_
_entity_poly.entity_id
_entity_poly.type
_entity_poly.pdbx_seq_one_letter_code
_entity_poly.pdbx_strand_id
1 'polypeptide(L)'
;LEFACAHSEFSSPSDWFYILQPKDAWQSLWTRSEQVLFVGHTHIPRLMKIPADKVRQAQSFDEKEAMAGMMGLKEIKSKSCKIVSGARYVVNVGSVGLPRKGSRASYCVYDSRNHELQLVYLK
;
A
#
# COMPACT_ATOMS: atom_id res chain seq x y z
N LEU A 1 -14.35 -7.16 1.44
CA LEU A 1 -12.96 -6.85 1.69
C LEU A 1 -12.09 -7.55 0.65
N GLU A 2 -11.50 -6.78 -0.25
CA GLU A 2 -10.76 -7.32 -1.40
C GLU A 2 -9.29 -6.94 -1.32
N PHE A 3 -8.44 -7.83 -1.80
CA PHE A 3 -7.02 -7.56 -1.91
C PHE A 3 -6.46 -8.11 -3.22
N ALA A 4 -5.32 -7.56 -3.64
CA ALA A 4 -4.55 -8.06 -4.78
C ALA A 4 -3.07 -8.03 -4.45
N CYS A 5 -2.30 -8.85 -5.13
CA CYS A 5 -0.85 -8.95 -4.94
C CYS A 5 -0.12 -8.79 -6.26
N ALA A 6 1.00 -8.07 -6.25
CA ALA A 6 1.91 -8.00 -7.38
C ALA A 6 3.34 -7.97 -6.85
N HIS A 7 4.30 -8.33 -7.69
CA HIS A 7 5.72 -8.29 -7.27
C HIS A 7 6.17 -6.87 -6.95
N SER A 8 5.89 -5.90 -7.82
CA SER A 8 6.37 -4.53 -7.63
C SER A 8 5.28 -3.47 -7.65
N GLU A 9 4.45 -3.41 -8.69
CA GLU A 9 3.37 -2.43 -8.80
C GLU A 9 2.35 -2.91 -9.83
N PHE A 10 1.19 -2.27 -9.91
CA PHE A 10 0.04 -2.81 -10.63
C PHE A 10 -0.22 -2.17 -12.00
N SER A 11 0.31 -0.99 -12.27
CA SER A 11 0.06 -0.31 -13.55
C SER A 11 0.84 -0.98 -14.69
N SER A 12 2.00 -1.52 -14.40
CA SER A 12 2.85 -2.21 -15.37
C SER A 12 3.60 -3.34 -14.64
N PRO A 13 2.90 -4.44 -14.28
CA PRO A 13 3.46 -5.46 -13.36
C PRO A 13 4.73 -6.14 -13.88
N SER A 14 4.89 -6.27 -15.20
CA SER A 14 6.06 -6.92 -15.79
C SER A 14 7.31 -6.03 -15.84
N ASP A 15 7.17 -4.73 -15.62
CA ASP A 15 8.30 -3.79 -15.69
C ASP A 15 9.03 -3.64 -14.37
N TRP A 16 8.43 -4.11 -13.27
CA TRP A 16 9.03 -4.15 -11.93
C TRP A 16 9.53 -2.78 -11.42
N PHE A 17 8.74 -1.72 -11.65
CA PHE A 17 9.05 -0.41 -11.09
C PHE A 17 8.98 -0.44 -9.56
N TYR A 18 9.84 0.33 -8.89
CA TYR A 18 9.88 0.40 -7.44
C TYR A 18 8.81 1.33 -6.89
N ILE A 19 8.12 0.90 -5.84
CA ILE A 19 7.31 1.79 -4.99
C ILE A 19 8.13 2.12 -3.75
N LEU A 20 8.78 3.27 -3.76
CA LEU A 20 9.66 3.73 -2.68
C LEU A 20 8.98 4.74 -1.75
N GLN A 21 7.95 5.42 -2.22
CA GLN A 21 7.24 6.44 -1.48
C GLN A 21 5.79 6.49 -1.96
N PRO A 22 4.87 7.16 -1.23
CA PRO A 22 3.45 7.14 -1.57
C PRO A 22 3.13 7.54 -3.01
N LYS A 23 3.80 8.55 -3.55
CA LYS A 23 3.51 8.98 -4.93
C LYS A 23 3.77 7.89 -5.97
N ASP A 24 4.67 6.97 -5.71
CA ASP A 24 4.98 5.87 -6.62
C ASP A 24 3.84 4.84 -6.67
N ALA A 25 2.98 4.82 -5.67
CA ALA A 25 1.84 3.92 -5.60
C ALA A 25 0.57 4.46 -6.29
N TRP A 26 0.56 5.73 -6.70
CA TRP A 26 -0.64 6.36 -7.27
C TRP A 26 -1.14 5.62 -8.51
N GLN A 27 -0.25 5.26 -9.41
CA GLN A 27 -0.60 4.53 -10.63
C GLN A 27 -1.29 3.19 -10.32
N SER A 28 -0.76 2.45 -9.36
CA SER A 28 -1.36 1.18 -8.93
C SER A 28 -2.77 1.39 -8.37
N LEU A 29 -2.96 2.42 -7.54
CA LEU A 29 -4.27 2.73 -6.98
C LEU A 29 -5.29 3.11 -8.06
N TRP A 30 -4.89 3.87 -9.09
CA TRP A 30 -5.78 4.22 -10.19
C TRP A 30 -6.13 3.02 -11.06
N THR A 31 -5.19 2.07 -11.20
CA THR A 31 -5.38 0.89 -12.05
C THR A 31 -6.25 -0.18 -11.38
N ARG A 32 -6.25 -0.22 -10.04
CA ARG A 32 -6.94 -1.27 -9.27
C ARG A 32 -8.01 -0.68 -8.38
N SER A 33 -9.00 -1.50 -8.06
CA SER A 33 -10.11 -1.12 -7.18
C SER A 33 -10.11 -1.83 -5.83
N GLU A 34 -9.26 -2.84 -5.64
CA GLU A 34 -9.20 -3.57 -4.37
C GLU A 34 -8.83 -2.65 -3.22
N GLN A 35 -9.32 -2.97 -2.04
CA GLN A 35 -9.07 -2.18 -0.85
C GLN A 35 -7.61 -2.24 -0.39
N VAL A 36 -6.97 -3.40 -0.50
CA VAL A 36 -5.58 -3.60 -0.07
C VAL A 36 -4.75 -4.13 -1.23
N LEU A 37 -3.68 -3.42 -1.57
CA LEU A 37 -2.72 -3.84 -2.59
C LEU A 37 -1.41 -4.22 -1.90
N PHE A 38 -0.99 -5.48 -2.08
CA PHE A 38 0.28 -5.97 -1.55
C PHE A 38 1.34 -5.98 -2.64
N VAL A 39 2.49 -5.42 -2.34
CA VAL A 39 3.65 -5.38 -3.24
C VAL A 39 4.93 -5.75 -2.49
N GLY A 40 5.99 -6.01 -3.23
CA GLY A 40 7.30 -6.31 -2.69
C GLY A 40 8.39 -5.61 -3.47
N HIS A 41 9.36 -6.36 -3.96
CA HIS A 41 10.46 -5.94 -4.84
C HIS A 41 11.49 -5.03 -4.17
N THR A 42 11.09 -3.97 -3.47
CA THR A 42 12.05 -3.07 -2.80
C THR A 42 12.76 -3.73 -1.62
N HIS A 43 12.17 -4.77 -1.04
CA HIS A 43 12.61 -5.42 0.20
C HIS A 43 12.55 -4.48 1.42
N ILE A 44 11.78 -3.40 1.35
CA ILE A 44 11.61 -2.43 2.42
C ILE A 44 10.14 -2.41 2.83
N PRO A 45 9.79 -2.91 4.03
CA PRO A 45 8.39 -2.96 4.45
C PRO A 45 7.81 -1.56 4.69
N ARG A 46 6.57 -1.35 4.22
CA ARG A 46 5.85 -0.08 4.39
C ARG A 46 4.35 -0.32 4.43
N LEU A 47 3.66 0.41 5.29
CA LEU A 47 2.20 0.53 5.25
C LEU A 47 1.84 1.92 4.77
N MET A 48 0.97 2.00 3.75
CA MET A 48 0.48 3.27 3.24
C MET A 48 -1.05 3.24 3.20
N LYS A 49 -1.67 4.36 3.56
CA LYS A 49 -3.13 4.47 3.66
C LYS A 49 -3.60 5.76 3.00
N ILE A 50 -4.70 5.66 2.26
CA ILE A 50 -5.48 6.81 1.83
C ILE A 50 -6.86 6.72 2.51
N PRO A 51 -7.25 7.75 3.32
CA PRO A 51 -8.53 7.73 4.02
C PRO A 51 -9.74 7.75 3.07
N ALA A 52 -10.88 7.31 3.55
CA ALA A 52 -12.09 7.19 2.74
C ALA A 52 -12.52 8.50 2.08
N ASP A 53 -12.45 9.63 2.80
CA ASP A 53 -12.79 10.95 2.25
C ASP A 53 -11.86 11.35 1.11
N LYS A 54 -10.58 11.02 1.22
CA LYS A 54 -9.59 11.29 0.17
C LYS A 54 -9.75 10.34 -1.02
N VAL A 55 -10.17 9.11 -0.79
CA VAL A 55 -10.50 8.18 -1.88
C VAL A 55 -11.67 8.76 -2.70
N ARG A 56 -12.71 9.26 -2.04
CA ARG A 56 -13.84 9.90 -2.72
C ARG A 56 -13.40 11.14 -3.49
N GLN A 57 -12.55 11.97 -2.88
CA GLN A 57 -12.01 13.17 -3.52
C GLN A 57 -11.19 12.80 -4.76
N ALA A 58 -10.40 11.72 -4.70
CA ALA A 58 -9.58 11.24 -5.83
C ALA A 58 -10.42 10.80 -7.03
N GLN A 59 -11.70 10.52 -6.83
CA GLN A 59 -12.63 10.12 -7.90
C GLN A 59 -13.35 11.30 -8.55
N SER A 60 -13.02 12.54 -8.17
CA SER A 60 -13.62 13.74 -8.73
C SER A 60 -13.33 13.88 -10.22
N PHE A 61 -14.29 14.45 -10.98
CA PHE A 61 -14.08 14.81 -12.38
C PHE A 61 -13.17 16.05 -12.52
N ASP A 62 -13.03 16.86 -11.47
CA ASP A 62 -12.09 17.98 -11.43
C ASP A 62 -10.69 17.43 -11.16
N GLU A 63 -9.75 17.66 -12.08
CA GLU A 63 -8.39 17.12 -11.97
C GLU A 63 -7.66 17.62 -10.72
N LYS A 64 -7.85 18.87 -10.33
CA LYS A 64 -7.24 19.43 -9.12
C LYS A 64 -7.74 18.74 -7.86
N GLU A 65 -9.05 18.52 -7.78
CA GLU A 65 -9.66 17.81 -6.67
C GLU A 65 -9.17 16.37 -6.61
N ALA A 66 -9.14 15.69 -7.77
CA ALA A 66 -8.67 14.31 -7.84
C ALA A 66 -7.21 14.18 -7.38
N MET A 67 -6.33 15.07 -7.83
CA MET A 67 -4.93 15.09 -7.42
C MET A 67 -4.80 15.34 -5.91
N ALA A 68 -5.55 16.29 -5.38
CA ALA A 68 -5.54 16.57 -3.95
C ALA A 68 -5.98 15.35 -3.14
N GLY A 69 -6.97 14.60 -3.64
CA GLY A 69 -7.41 13.35 -3.03
C GLY A 69 -6.29 12.31 -3.03
N MET A 70 -5.64 12.10 -4.16
CA MET A 70 -4.54 11.12 -4.28
C MET A 70 -3.36 11.48 -3.38
N MET A 71 -3.09 12.75 -3.19
CA MET A 71 -2.04 13.22 -2.26
C MET A 71 -2.36 12.91 -0.80
N GLY A 72 -3.58 12.45 -0.51
CA GLY A 72 -3.95 11.96 0.81
C GLY A 72 -3.35 10.61 1.17
N LEU A 73 -2.71 9.91 0.24
CA LEU A 73 -1.99 8.66 0.52
C LEU A 73 -0.75 8.98 1.36
N LYS A 74 -0.70 8.43 2.58
CA LYS A 74 0.37 8.69 3.54
C LYS A 74 0.91 7.39 4.11
N GLU A 75 2.20 7.41 4.46
CA GLU A 75 2.83 6.29 5.17
C GLU A 75 2.34 6.23 6.62
N ILE A 76 2.05 5.02 7.08
CA ILE A 76 1.71 4.74 8.48
C ILE A 76 2.99 4.28 9.18
N LYS A 77 3.38 4.98 10.24
CA LYS A 77 4.61 4.66 10.99
C LYS A 77 4.46 3.45 11.91
N SER A 78 3.24 3.11 12.29
CA SER A 78 2.98 1.93 13.11
C SER A 78 3.20 0.64 12.33
N LYS A 79 3.54 -0.43 13.05
CA LYS A 79 3.68 -1.78 12.47
C LYS A 79 2.34 -2.44 12.16
N SER A 80 1.24 -1.88 12.66
CA SER A 80 -0.10 -2.43 12.43
C SER A 80 -1.10 -1.32 12.26
N CYS A 81 -2.20 -1.64 11.59
CA CYS A 81 -3.33 -0.73 11.47
C CYS A 81 -4.62 -1.50 11.26
N LYS A 82 -5.74 -0.91 11.69
CA LYS A 82 -7.07 -1.42 11.37
C LYS A 82 -7.43 -1.02 9.94
N ILE A 83 -8.10 -1.94 9.24
CA ILE A 83 -8.62 -1.66 7.90
C ILE A 83 -9.96 -0.97 8.06
N VAL A 84 -10.03 0.29 7.64
CA VAL A 84 -11.21 1.13 7.79
C VAL A 84 -12.02 1.09 6.49
N SER A 85 -13.35 0.97 6.63
CA SER A 85 -14.27 0.95 5.48
C SER A 85 -14.07 2.18 4.59
N GLY A 86 -13.98 1.96 3.28
CA GLY A 86 -13.80 3.03 2.30
C GLY A 86 -12.38 3.54 2.14
N ALA A 87 -11.49 3.30 3.09
CA ALA A 87 -10.07 3.61 2.94
C ALA A 87 -9.40 2.59 2.02
N ARG A 88 -8.25 2.95 1.46
CA ARG A 88 -7.44 2.02 0.66
C ARG A 88 -6.01 1.98 1.17
N TYR A 89 -5.35 0.86 0.93
CA TYR A 89 -4.04 0.57 1.51
C TYR A 89 -3.10 0.02 0.45
N VAL A 90 -1.83 0.44 0.51
CA VAL A 90 -0.74 -0.17 -0.24
C VAL A 90 0.29 -0.65 0.77
N VAL A 91 0.60 -1.93 0.72
CA VAL A 91 1.50 -2.57 1.70
C VAL A 91 2.68 -3.17 0.96
N ASN A 92 3.89 -2.70 1.28
CA ASN A 92 5.09 -3.42 0.89
C ASN A 92 5.41 -4.39 2.03
N VAL A 93 5.46 -5.67 1.70
CA VAL A 93 5.62 -6.73 2.71
C VAL A 93 7.07 -6.92 3.15
N GLY A 94 8.02 -6.25 2.50
CA GLY A 94 9.44 -6.42 2.78
C GLY A 94 10.00 -7.71 2.19
N SER A 95 10.97 -8.31 2.86
CA SER A 95 11.58 -9.57 2.43
C SER A 95 11.94 -10.42 3.63
N VAL A 96 11.65 -11.71 3.56
CA VAL A 96 12.08 -12.66 4.59
C VAL A 96 13.52 -13.11 4.39
N GLY A 97 14.01 -13.09 3.15
CA GLY A 97 15.34 -13.63 2.81
C GLY A 97 16.42 -12.58 2.55
N LEU A 98 16.04 -11.37 2.15
CA LEU A 98 17.01 -10.35 1.75
C LEU A 98 16.52 -8.94 2.13
N PRO A 99 16.47 -8.60 3.43
CA PRO A 99 16.09 -7.24 3.83
C PRO A 99 17.13 -6.22 3.37
N ARG A 100 16.71 -4.98 3.14
CA ARG A 100 17.57 -3.90 2.64
C ARG A 100 17.47 -2.65 3.49
N LYS A 101 18.43 -1.74 3.34
CA LYS A 101 18.48 -0.42 4.00
C LYS A 101 18.29 -0.49 5.51
N GLY A 102 19.00 -1.45 6.15
CA GLY A 102 18.94 -1.61 7.59
C GLY A 102 17.64 -2.20 8.11
N SER A 103 16.69 -2.56 7.25
CA SER A 103 15.47 -3.23 7.68
C SER A 103 15.77 -4.68 8.04
N ARG A 104 14.91 -5.25 8.89
CA ARG A 104 14.99 -6.67 9.25
C ARG A 104 14.11 -7.47 8.30
N ALA A 105 14.36 -8.78 8.23
CA ALA A 105 13.45 -9.68 7.55
C ALA A 105 12.03 -9.48 8.07
N SER A 106 11.06 -9.47 7.18
CA SER A 106 9.68 -9.12 7.53
C SER A 106 8.67 -9.84 6.66
N TYR A 107 7.44 -9.87 7.16
CA TYR A 107 6.28 -10.31 6.40
C TYR A 107 5.06 -9.55 6.90
N CYS A 108 3.95 -9.66 6.20
CA CYS A 108 2.70 -9.02 6.58
C CYS A 108 1.65 -10.08 6.90
N VAL A 109 0.91 -9.86 7.97
CA VAL A 109 -0.28 -10.65 8.30
C VAL A 109 -1.51 -9.80 7.97
N TYR A 110 -2.39 -10.36 7.14
CA TYR A 110 -3.69 -9.78 6.84
C TYR A 110 -4.75 -10.60 7.58
N ASP A 111 -5.34 -10.01 8.61
CA ASP A 111 -6.37 -10.65 9.41
C ASP A 111 -7.74 -10.19 8.94
N SER A 112 -8.41 -11.03 8.15
CA SER A 112 -9.71 -10.71 7.58
C SER A 112 -10.84 -10.69 8.62
N ARG A 113 -10.67 -11.38 9.74
CA ARG A 113 -11.67 -11.42 10.83
C ARG A 113 -11.67 -10.11 11.62
N ASN A 114 -10.47 -9.65 11.98
CA ASN A 114 -10.28 -8.44 12.79
C ASN A 114 -10.06 -7.19 11.94
N HIS A 115 -10.08 -7.32 10.62
CA HIS A 115 -9.83 -6.22 9.69
C HIS A 115 -8.55 -5.48 10.04
N GLU A 116 -7.43 -6.21 10.07
CA GLU A 116 -6.15 -5.66 10.53
C GLU A 116 -5.01 -6.08 9.60
N LEU A 117 -4.09 -5.14 9.38
CA LEU A 117 -2.81 -5.38 8.72
C LEU A 117 -1.71 -5.27 9.75
N GLN A 118 -0.76 -6.20 9.75
CA GLN A 118 0.36 -6.19 10.67
C GLN A 118 1.65 -6.56 9.95
N LEU A 119 2.64 -5.65 10.00
CA LEU A 119 4.01 -5.97 9.57
C LEU A 119 4.72 -6.64 10.74
N VAL A 120 5.26 -7.81 10.50
CA VAL A 120 5.99 -8.59 11.50
C VAL A 120 7.46 -8.61 11.11
N TYR A 121 8.31 -8.20 12.05
CA TYR A 121 9.77 -8.14 11.84
C TYR A 121 10.42 -9.31 12.58
N LEU A 122 11.27 -10.05 11.88
CA LEU A 122 12.04 -11.14 12.44
C LEU A 122 13.30 -10.61 13.10
N LYS A 123 13.77 -11.30 14.10
CA LYS A 123 15.00 -10.93 14.83
C LYS A 123 16.25 -11.32 14.07
#